data_86d61579da87cdbcf57e1fdd7a9baa82
#
_entry.id   86d61579da87cdbcf57e1fdd7a9baa82
#
_cell.length_a   1.000
_cell.length_b   1.000
_cell.length_c   1.000
_cell.angle_alpha   90.00
_cell.angle_beta   90.00
_cell.angle_gamma   90.00
#
_symmetry.space_group_name_H-M   'P 1'
#
loop_
_entity.id
_entity.type
_entity.pdbx_description
1 polymer ?
#
loop_
_entity_poly.entity_id
_entity_poly.type
_entity_poly.pdbx_seq_one_letter_code
_entity_poly.pdbx_strand_id
1 'polypeptide(L)'
;QIAERRAIILNTLDDMPEEAAEYRQTLEMQDIKSLMVVPLISKEEVWGYMGIDMVRTQRSWSNVDYQCFSSLANIISICIELRKSELQAKEDRLALDNSEKILRNIYKNLPAGVELYDKDGYLVDINDKELEIFGLSDKNEALRVNLFDNPNIPSEVKEKLRAKEDVDFSIDYDFSKISQYVNTRRNGIINLTTKVTALYDSQNQFINYLFINIDTTETTNAYTKIQEFENLFLLIGDYAKVGFAHFNVLTRDGYAQDTWYRNLGEKEGTPMPQVIGVYAHVVPEDQAVLKNFVGEVKTGKATSLRKEVRVCRENGKYTWTSINVVVRDYRPQDGIIEMLCINYDITPLKETEQKLIIARDKAEELDRLKSAFLANMSHEIRTPLNAIVGF
;
A
#
# COMPACT_ATOMS: atom_id res chain seq x y z
N GLN A 1 24.92 62.39 -12.91
CA GLN A 1 26.36 62.01 -12.60
C GLN A 1 26.45 60.78 -11.70
N ILE A 2 25.52 60.65 -10.72
CA ILE A 2 25.50 59.46 -9.85
C ILE A 2 25.22 58.17 -10.67
N ALA A 3 24.36 58.23 -11.67
CA ALA A 3 24.10 57.09 -12.56
C ALA A 3 25.25 56.78 -13.55
N GLU A 4 26.22 57.68 -13.70
CA GLU A 4 27.32 57.58 -14.68
C GLU A 4 28.62 56.96 -14.15
N ARG A 5 28.62 56.37 -12.92
CA ARG A 5 29.80 55.78 -12.27
C ARG A 5 30.96 56.78 -12.07
N ARG A 6 30.67 58.09 -12.02
CA ARG A 6 31.70 59.13 -11.89
C ARG A 6 31.71 59.67 -10.47
N ALA A 7 32.89 60.06 -10.04
CA ALA A 7 33.02 60.81 -8.78
C ALA A 7 32.36 62.19 -8.90
N ILE A 8 31.81 62.65 -7.79
CA ILE A 8 31.31 64.02 -7.63
C ILE A 8 32.28 64.78 -6.74
N ILE A 9 32.83 65.85 -7.25
CA ILE A 9 33.77 66.73 -6.53
C ILE A 9 33.20 68.14 -6.57
N LEU A 10 32.85 68.65 -5.39
CA LEU A 10 32.32 70.00 -5.19
C LEU A 10 33.27 70.74 -4.25
N ASN A 11 34.00 71.76 -4.79
CA ASN A 11 34.83 72.59 -3.98
C ASN A 11 34.01 73.67 -3.24
N THR A 12 32.90 74.03 -3.80
CA THR A 12 31.87 74.89 -3.22
C THR A 12 30.50 74.38 -3.66
N LEU A 13 29.42 74.69 -2.93
CA LEU A 13 28.06 74.35 -3.34
C LEU A 13 27.63 75.11 -4.59
N ASP A 14 28.30 76.26 -4.91
CA ASP A 14 28.06 76.97 -6.14
C ASP A 14 28.51 76.24 -7.43
N ASP A 15 29.35 75.20 -7.29
CA ASP A 15 29.72 74.32 -8.39
C ASP A 15 28.64 73.34 -8.83
N MET A 16 27.51 73.32 -8.09
CA MET A 16 26.38 72.44 -8.40
C MET A 16 25.57 72.99 -9.59
N PRO A 17 25.14 72.12 -10.52
CA PRO A 17 24.26 72.52 -11.59
C PRO A 17 22.88 72.89 -11.07
N GLU A 18 22.19 73.84 -11.73
CA GLU A 18 20.86 74.34 -11.32
C GLU A 18 19.82 73.23 -11.17
N GLU A 19 19.93 72.20 -11.98
CA GLU A 19 19.05 70.98 -11.94
C GLU A 19 19.16 70.18 -10.64
N ALA A 20 20.20 70.42 -9.82
CA ALA A 20 20.43 69.74 -8.54
C ALA A 20 20.08 70.62 -7.31
N ALA A 21 19.22 71.65 -7.48
CA ALA A 21 18.84 72.60 -6.45
C ALA A 21 18.24 71.95 -5.20
N GLU A 22 17.48 70.90 -5.34
CA GLU A 22 16.87 70.11 -4.23
C GLU A 22 17.96 69.44 -3.37
N TYR A 23 18.96 68.86 -4.02
CA TYR A 23 20.12 68.28 -3.32
C TYR A 23 21.00 69.35 -2.67
N ARG A 24 21.16 70.52 -3.29
CA ARG A 24 21.86 71.66 -2.73
C ARG A 24 21.24 72.08 -1.42
N GLN A 25 19.92 72.24 -1.37
CA GLN A 25 19.21 72.59 -0.16
C GLN A 25 19.47 71.56 1.00
N THR A 26 19.53 70.29 0.67
CA THR A 26 19.83 69.25 1.63
C THR A 26 21.25 69.37 2.20
N LEU A 27 22.24 69.65 1.34
CA LEU A 27 23.64 69.86 1.74
C LEU A 27 23.82 71.12 2.59
N GLU A 28 23.09 72.19 2.24
CA GLU A 28 23.07 73.43 3.02
C GLU A 28 22.47 73.21 4.41
N MET A 29 21.40 72.42 4.54
CA MET A 29 20.81 72.10 5.84
C MET A 29 21.76 71.26 6.73
N GLN A 30 22.74 70.58 6.14
CA GLN A 30 23.77 69.82 6.84
C GLN A 30 25.05 70.61 7.06
N ASP A 31 25.05 71.90 6.78
CA ASP A 31 26.24 72.81 6.84
C ASP A 31 27.42 72.36 5.97
N ILE A 32 27.19 71.59 4.96
CA ILE A 32 28.24 71.08 4.05
C ILE A 32 28.74 72.23 3.17
N LYS A 33 30.04 72.48 3.16
CA LYS A 33 30.69 73.54 2.40
C LYS A 33 31.45 73.08 1.18
N SER A 34 31.98 71.87 1.24
CA SER A 34 32.60 71.18 0.12
C SER A 34 32.44 69.68 0.29
N LEU A 35 32.37 68.92 -0.82
CA LEU A 35 32.04 67.48 -0.83
C LEU A 35 32.85 66.77 -1.91
N MET A 36 33.32 65.56 -1.58
CA MET A 36 33.81 64.60 -2.59
C MET A 36 33.15 63.25 -2.34
N VAL A 37 32.55 62.70 -3.39
CA VAL A 37 31.89 61.37 -3.38
C VAL A 37 32.50 60.51 -4.49
N VAL A 38 32.90 59.32 -4.12
CA VAL A 38 33.41 58.35 -5.09
C VAL A 38 32.53 57.08 -5.05
N PRO A 39 32.27 56.46 -6.22
CA PRO A 39 31.46 55.24 -6.25
C PRO A 39 32.26 54.06 -5.72
N LEU A 40 31.59 53.13 -5.03
CA LEU A 40 32.05 51.81 -4.69
C LEU A 40 31.61 50.86 -5.84
N ILE A 41 32.57 50.40 -6.63
CA ILE A 41 32.27 49.61 -7.85
C ILE A 41 32.81 48.17 -7.68
N SER A 42 31.92 47.19 -7.96
CA SER A 42 32.31 45.80 -8.03
C SER A 42 31.67 45.18 -9.28
N LYS A 43 32.45 44.41 -10.07
CA LYS A 43 31.99 43.74 -11.29
C LYS A 43 31.16 44.66 -12.23
N GLU A 44 31.62 45.87 -12.42
CA GLU A 44 30.98 46.91 -13.23
C GLU A 44 29.63 47.44 -12.67
N GLU A 45 29.19 47.06 -11.50
CA GLU A 45 28.02 47.60 -10.82
C GLU A 45 28.42 48.56 -9.70
N VAL A 46 27.64 49.62 -9.53
CA VAL A 46 27.79 50.55 -8.40
C VAL A 46 26.99 50.00 -7.22
N TRP A 47 27.71 49.65 -6.17
CA TRP A 47 27.13 49.12 -4.92
C TRP A 47 26.76 50.18 -3.91
N GLY A 48 27.36 51.32 -4.04
CA GLY A 48 27.18 52.46 -3.13
C GLY A 48 28.15 53.55 -3.44
N TYR A 49 28.22 54.48 -2.52
CA TYR A 49 29.07 55.67 -2.63
C TYR A 49 29.78 55.89 -1.30
N MET A 50 31.01 56.33 -1.36
CA MET A 50 31.76 56.80 -0.22
C MET A 50 31.97 58.29 -0.36
N GLY A 51 31.52 59.07 0.62
CA GLY A 51 31.64 60.50 0.62
C GLY A 51 32.50 61.05 1.76
N ILE A 52 33.13 62.16 1.52
CA ILE A 52 33.78 63.00 2.54
C ILE A 52 33.30 64.43 2.34
N ASP A 53 32.86 65.02 3.42
CA ASP A 53 32.34 66.40 3.44
C ASP A 53 33.09 67.28 4.42
N MET A 54 33.03 68.57 4.19
CA MET A 54 33.62 69.60 5.06
C MET A 54 32.53 70.56 5.52
N VAL A 55 32.28 70.57 6.84
CA VAL A 55 31.23 71.35 7.45
C VAL A 55 31.73 72.66 8.11
N ARG A 56 33.00 72.74 8.53
CA ARG A 56 33.57 73.90 9.21
C ARG A 56 34.22 74.88 8.29
N THR A 57 35.04 74.38 7.34
CA THR A 57 35.80 75.22 6.42
C THR A 57 35.60 74.70 5.00
N GLN A 58 35.59 75.57 4.04
CA GLN A 58 35.60 75.19 2.64
C GLN A 58 36.99 74.65 2.25
N ARG A 59 37.01 73.57 1.46
CA ARG A 59 38.25 72.94 0.96
C ARG A 59 38.19 72.76 -0.54
N SER A 60 39.23 73.13 -1.24
CA SER A 60 39.44 72.76 -2.64
C SER A 60 40.11 71.38 -2.68
N TRP A 61 39.44 70.41 -3.35
CA TRP A 61 39.94 69.05 -3.48
C TRP A 61 41.02 68.95 -4.57
N SER A 62 42.17 68.43 -4.21
CA SER A 62 43.28 68.21 -5.15
C SER A 62 43.11 66.85 -5.89
N ASN A 63 43.86 66.68 -6.99
CA ASN A 63 43.89 65.38 -7.66
C ASN A 63 44.49 64.28 -6.75
N VAL A 64 45.38 64.64 -5.85
CA VAL A 64 45.95 63.69 -4.86
C VAL A 64 44.87 63.22 -3.88
N ASP A 65 44.01 64.15 -3.41
CA ASP A 65 42.88 63.80 -2.52
C ASP A 65 41.95 62.80 -3.25
N TYR A 66 41.57 63.09 -4.48
CA TYR A 66 40.75 62.20 -5.30
C TYR A 66 41.37 60.81 -5.50
N GLN A 67 42.69 60.74 -5.83
CA GLN A 67 43.36 59.46 -6.01
C GLN A 67 43.43 58.63 -4.73
N CYS A 68 43.74 59.28 -3.60
CA CYS A 68 43.74 58.62 -2.30
C CYS A 68 42.35 58.08 -1.96
N PHE A 69 41.31 58.91 -2.11
CA PHE A 69 39.96 58.55 -1.76
C PHE A 69 39.38 57.48 -2.68
N SER A 70 39.66 57.56 -3.99
CA SER A 70 39.31 56.50 -4.95
C SER A 70 40.01 55.17 -4.65
N SER A 71 41.28 55.21 -4.23
CA SER A 71 42.01 54.00 -3.82
C SER A 71 41.39 53.35 -2.60
N LEU A 72 40.98 54.12 -1.61
CA LEU A 72 40.20 53.62 -0.45
C LEU A 72 38.88 53.00 -0.86
N ALA A 73 38.12 53.66 -1.72
CA ALA A 73 36.86 53.15 -2.25
C ALA A 73 37.05 51.82 -2.99
N ASN A 74 38.10 51.67 -3.78
CA ASN A 74 38.41 50.43 -4.45
C ASN A 74 38.78 49.31 -3.45
N ILE A 75 39.57 49.59 -2.42
CA ILE A 75 39.89 48.61 -1.36
C ILE A 75 38.58 48.14 -0.67
N ILE A 76 37.71 49.08 -0.29
CA ILE A 76 36.43 48.78 0.37
C ILE A 76 35.55 47.91 -0.58
N SER A 77 35.49 48.25 -1.87
CA SER A 77 34.75 47.50 -2.89
C SER A 77 35.24 46.04 -2.96
N ILE A 78 36.56 45.85 -3.02
CA ILE A 78 37.20 44.51 -3.03
C ILE A 78 36.88 43.75 -1.73
N CYS A 79 36.98 44.38 -0.57
CA CYS A 79 36.64 43.76 0.71
C CYS A 79 35.19 43.30 0.78
N ILE A 80 34.25 44.13 0.32
CA ILE A 80 32.83 43.78 0.25
C ILE A 80 32.60 42.59 -0.69
N GLU A 81 33.22 42.59 -1.85
CA GLU A 81 33.13 41.48 -2.84
C GLU A 81 33.68 40.17 -2.26
N LEU A 82 34.84 40.18 -1.65
CA LEU A 82 35.42 39.01 -1.00
C LEU A 82 34.49 38.46 0.09
N ARG A 83 33.96 39.32 0.93
CA ARG A 83 33.04 38.92 2.01
C ARG A 83 31.77 38.29 1.49
N LYS A 84 31.21 38.87 0.41
CA LYS A 84 29.99 38.29 -0.23
C LYS A 84 30.29 36.92 -0.85
N SER A 85 31.45 36.79 -1.52
CA SER A 85 31.86 35.50 -2.11
C SER A 85 32.07 34.42 -1.04
N GLU A 86 32.71 34.77 0.10
CA GLU A 86 32.87 33.86 1.22
C GLU A 86 31.53 33.38 1.82
N LEU A 87 30.58 34.31 2.01
CA LEU A 87 29.24 33.99 2.52
C LEU A 87 28.51 33.05 1.56
N GLN A 88 28.51 33.36 0.27
CA GLN A 88 27.88 32.51 -0.74
C GLN A 88 28.46 31.10 -0.76
N ALA A 89 29.80 30.98 -0.80
CA ALA A 89 30.47 29.68 -0.76
C ALA A 89 30.16 28.87 0.50
N LYS A 90 29.96 29.55 1.65
CA LYS A 90 29.57 28.91 2.88
C LYS A 90 28.12 28.41 2.83
N GLU A 91 27.19 29.19 2.25
CA GLU A 91 25.79 28.79 2.05
C GLU A 91 25.68 27.60 1.08
N ASP A 92 26.38 27.66 -0.05
CA ASP A 92 26.41 26.58 -1.04
C ASP A 92 26.95 25.28 -0.43
N ARG A 93 28.03 25.35 0.35
CA ARG A 93 28.58 24.21 1.07
C ARG A 93 27.62 23.62 2.08
N LEU A 94 26.89 24.46 2.81
CA LEU A 94 25.88 24.02 3.79
C LEU A 94 24.70 23.34 3.09
N ALA A 95 24.25 23.91 1.97
CA ALA A 95 23.20 23.33 1.15
C ALA A 95 23.58 21.94 0.60
N LEU A 96 24.82 21.80 0.11
CA LEU A 96 25.36 20.53 -0.36
C LEU A 96 25.42 19.49 0.77
N ASP A 97 25.99 19.84 1.93
CA ASP A 97 26.09 18.94 3.10
C ASP A 97 24.69 18.48 3.58
N ASN A 98 23.72 19.39 3.60
CA ASN A 98 22.35 19.04 3.93
C ASN A 98 21.71 18.08 2.88
N SER A 99 21.95 18.34 1.59
CA SER A 99 21.46 17.47 0.51
C SER A 99 22.06 16.07 0.62
N GLU A 100 23.37 15.97 0.84
CA GLU A 100 24.06 14.68 1.03
C GLU A 100 23.51 13.92 2.23
N LYS A 101 23.27 14.60 3.35
CA LYS A 101 22.68 13.99 4.55
C LYS A 101 21.26 13.47 4.31
N ILE A 102 20.44 14.24 3.59
CA ILE A 102 19.08 13.82 3.23
C ILE A 102 19.13 12.57 2.35
N LEU A 103 19.93 12.58 1.29
CA LEU A 103 20.09 11.45 0.40
C LEU A 103 20.58 10.20 1.13
N ARG A 104 21.58 10.34 2.00
CA ARG A 104 22.09 9.25 2.84
C ARG A 104 21.01 8.68 3.78
N ASN A 105 20.21 9.55 4.38
CA ASN A 105 19.11 9.13 5.25
C ASN A 105 18.00 8.40 4.46
N ILE A 106 17.66 8.89 3.27
CA ILE A 106 16.71 8.21 2.37
C ILE A 106 17.25 6.82 2.02
N TYR A 107 18.48 6.73 1.51
CA TYR A 107 19.11 5.48 1.15
C TYR A 107 19.13 4.45 2.29
N LYS A 108 19.47 4.90 3.50
CA LYS A 108 19.55 4.04 4.68
C LYS A 108 18.20 3.54 5.18
N ASN A 109 17.15 4.39 5.11
CA ASN A 109 15.84 4.09 5.69
C ASN A 109 14.78 3.67 4.66
N LEU A 110 15.16 3.48 3.39
CA LEU A 110 14.24 2.93 2.39
C LEU A 110 13.72 1.55 2.84
N PRO A 111 12.38 1.29 2.74
CA PRO A 111 11.80 -0.02 3.04
C PRO A 111 12.06 -1.07 1.94
N ALA A 112 13.00 -0.79 1.05
CA ALA A 112 13.45 -1.65 -0.03
C ALA A 112 14.96 -1.83 0.05
N GLY A 113 15.44 -2.99 -0.30
CA GLY A 113 16.85 -3.25 -0.50
C GLY A 113 17.38 -2.48 -1.71
N VAL A 114 18.57 -1.93 -1.59
CA VAL A 114 19.24 -1.21 -2.68
C VAL A 114 20.64 -1.76 -2.85
N GLU A 115 20.95 -2.14 -4.09
CA GLU A 115 22.27 -2.57 -4.51
C GLU A 115 22.78 -1.65 -5.63
N LEU A 116 24.03 -1.28 -5.56
CA LEU A 116 24.73 -0.52 -6.58
C LEU A 116 25.84 -1.37 -7.18
N TYR A 117 25.78 -1.60 -8.48
CA TYR A 117 26.82 -2.33 -9.22
C TYR A 117 27.56 -1.40 -10.16
N ASP A 118 28.86 -1.62 -10.33
CA ASP A 118 29.66 -0.87 -11.29
C ASP A 118 29.35 -1.28 -12.75
N LYS A 119 30.01 -0.61 -13.69
CA LYS A 119 29.87 -0.86 -15.13
C LYS A 119 30.26 -2.29 -15.57
N ASP A 120 31.10 -2.97 -14.77
CA ASP A 120 31.56 -4.33 -15.03
C ASP A 120 30.71 -5.38 -14.30
N GLY A 121 29.67 -4.93 -13.55
CA GLY A 121 28.71 -5.76 -12.86
C GLY A 121 29.13 -6.19 -11.46
N TYR A 122 30.18 -5.61 -10.87
CA TYR A 122 30.58 -5.89 -9.50
C TYR A 122 29.82 -5.00 -8.52
N LEU A 123 29.40 -5.61 -7.41
CA LEU A 123 28.68 -4.91 -6.34
C LEU A 123 29.60 -3.87 -5.67
N VAL A 124 29.15 -2.61 -5.61
CA VAL A 124 29.87 -1.47 -5.04
C VAL A 124 29.33 -1.10 -3.66
N ASP A 125 28.00 -1.08 -3.51
CA ASP A 125 27.36 -0.71 -2.24
C ASP A 125 25.98 -1.36 -2.11
N ILE A 126 25.56 -1.53 -0.85
CA ILE A 126 24.21 -1.98 -0.47
C ILE A 126 23.73 -1.20 0.74
N ASN A 127 22.40 -1.02 0.88
CA ASN A 127 21.84 -0.36 2.06
C ASN A 127 21.55 -1.37 3.21
N ASP A 128 21.15 -0.84 4.38
CA ASP A 128 20.88 -1.67 5.56
C ASP A 128 19.71 -2.64 5.33
N LYS A 129 18.72 -2.25 4.52
CA LYS A 129 17.58 -3.13 4.19
C LYS A 129 17.97 -4.32 3.33
N GLU A 130 18.91 -4.13 2.42
CA GLU A 130 19.45 -5.24 1.61
C GLU A 130 20.20 -6.24 2.49
N LEU A 131 20.99 -5.76 3.47
CA LEU A 131 21.63 -6.64 4.46
C LEU A 131 20.59 -7.49 5.20
N GLU A 132 19.45 -6.90 5.56
CA GLU A 132 18.35 -7.61 6.24
C GLU A 132 17.69 -8.65 5.30
N ILE A 133 17.35 -8.26 4.06
CA ILE A 133 16.71 -9.14 3.07
C ILE A 133 17.60 -10.36 2.80
N PHE A 134 18.90 -10.15 2.63
CA PHE A 134 19.84 -11.23 2.30
C PHE A 134 20.45 -11.89 3.53
N GLY A 135 20.17 -11.43 4.75
CA GLY A 135 20.70 -12.00 5.99
C GLY A 135 22.19 -11.89 6.13
N LEU A 136 22.77 -10.81 5.62
CA LEU A 136 24.20 -10.51 5.69
C LEU A 136 24.54 -9.76 6.96
N SER A 137 25.74 -10.01 7.51
CA SER A 137 26.22 -9.31 8.70
C SER A 137 26.98 -8.04 8.38
N ASP A 138 27.63 -7.99 7.22
CA ASP A 138 28.46 -6.87 6.77
C ASP A 138 28.38 -6.73 5.24
N LYS A 139 28.43 -5.49 4.77
CA LYS A 139 28.50 -5.15 3.34
C LYS A 139 29.67 -5.84 2.62
N ASN A 140 30.82 -5.95 3.31
CA ASN A 140 32.02 -6.56 2.74
C ASN A 140 31.86 -8.03 2.35
N GLU A 141 30.89 -8.73 2.92
CA GLU A 141 30.57 -10.13 2.57
C GLU A 141 30.04 -10.25 1.14
N ALA A 142 29.39 -9.20 0.63
CA ALA A 142 28.75 -9.17 -0.69
C ALA A 142 29.56 -8.42 -1.77
N LEU A 143 30.50 -7.54 -1.42
CA LEU A 143 31.20 -6.64 -2.35
C LEU A 143 32.05 -7.32 -3.47
N ARG A 144 32.08 -8.63 -3.56
CA ARG A 144 32.80 -9.38 -4.61
C ARG A 144 31.86 -10.11 -5.57
N VAL A 145 30.56 -9.98 -5.37
CA VAL A 145 29.57 -10.64 -6.21
C VAL A 145 29.41 -9.88 -7.52
N ASN A 146 29.48 -10.62 -8.63
CA ASN A 146 29.15 -10.06 -9.94
C ASN A 146 27.71 -10.41 -10.30
N LEU A 147 26.91 -9.43 -10.69
CA LEU A 147 25.51 -9.59 -11.05
C LEU A 147 25.30 -10.59 -12.21
N PHE A 148 26.25 -10.64 -13.16
CA PHE A 148 26.18 -11.55 -14.30
C PHE A 148 26.47 -13.02 -13.95
N ASP A 149 27.15 -13.25 -12.83
CA ASP A 149 27.43 -14.59 -12.30
C ASP A 149 26.34 -15.10 -11.35
N ASN A 150 25.41 -14.23 -10.91
CA ASN A 150 24.33 -14.63 -10.02
C ASN A 150 23.38 -15.59 -10.72
N PRO A 151 23.27 -16.86 -10.24
CA PRO A 151 22.43 -17.88 -10.88
C PRO A 151 20.91 -17.64 -10.71
N ASN A 152 20.52 -16.80 -9.80
CA ASN A 152 19.09 -16.44 -9.60
C ASN A 152 18.60 -15.41 -10.62
N ILE A 153 19.49 -14.62 -11.23
CA ILE A 153 19.09 -13.64 -12.25
C ILE A 153 18.91 -14.36 -13.60
N PRO A 154 17.72 -14.29 -14.22
CA PRO A 154 17.43 -14.94 -15.50
C PRO A 154 18.37 -14.44 -16.61
N SER A 155 18.73 -15.31 -17.56
CA SER A 155 19.62 -14.97 -18.68
C SER A 155 19.07 -13.84 -19.54
N GLU A 156 17.76 -13.80 -19.79
CA GLU A 156 17.10 -12.72 -20.53
C GLU A 156 17.29 -11.35 -19.83
N VAL A 157 17.18 -11.32 -18.49
CA VAL A 157 17.42 -10.11 -17.71
C VAL A 157 18.89 -9.68 -17.85
N LYS A 158 19.82 -10.62 -17.75
CA LYS A 158 21.26 -10.33 -17.92
C LYS A 158 21.59 -9.77 -19.31
N GLU A 159 20.92 -10.23 -20.36
CA GLU A 159 21.08 -9.70 -21.73
C GLU A 159 20.61 -8.23 -21.82
N LYS A 160 19.42 -7.94 -21.28
CA LYS A 160 18.89 -6.56 -21.23
C LYS A 160 19.81 -5.63 -20.43
N LEU A 161 20.33 -6.11 -19.30
CA LEU A 161 21.30 -5.33 -18.50
C LEU A 161 22.59 -5.06 -19.28
N ARG A 162 23.12 -6.03 -20.05
CA ARG A 162 24.27 -5.77 -20.92
C ARG A 162 23.98 -4.72 -21.99
N ALA A 163 22.72 -4.66 -22.45
CA ALA A 163 22.25 -3.60 -23.36
C ALA A 163 21.99 -2.27 -22.64
N LYS A 164 22.16 -2.21 -21.30
CA LYS A 164 21.93 -1.03 -20.43
C LYS A 164 20.46 -0.57 -20.44
N GLU A 165 19.56 -1.52 -20.57
CA GLU A 165 18.13 -1.31 -20.50
C GLU A 165 17.64 -1.39 -19.05
N ASP A 166 16.66 -0.56 -18.70
CA ASP A 166 15.94 -0.67 -17.43
C ASP A 166 15.07 -1.92 -17.46
N VAL A 167 15.05 -2.67 -16.36
CA VAL A 167 14.32 -3.95 -16.29
C VAL A 167 13.57 -4.07 -14.96
N ASP A 168 12.30 -4.46 -15.05
CA ASP A 168 11.50 -4.86 -13.90
C ASP A 168 11.24 -6.37 -14.00
N PHE A 169 11.51 -7.12 -12.92
CA PHE A 169 11.27 -8.56 -12.89
C PHE A 169 10.97 -9.06 -11.47
N SER A 170 10.30 -10.22 -11.39
CA SER A 170 10.07 -10.92 -10.13
C SER A 170 10.65 -12.33 -10.23
N ILE A 171 11.27 -12.79 -9.15
CA ILE A 171 11.94 -14.10 -9.09
C ILE A 171 11.73 -14.77 -7.75
N ASP A 172 11.78 -16.10 -7.79
CA ASP A 172 11.99 -16.95 -6.62
C ASP A 172 13.48 -17.04 -6.37
N TYR A 173 13.97 -16.22 -5.43
CA TYR A 173 15.38 -16.15 -5.11
C TYR A 173 15.78 -17.28 -4.16
N ASP A 174 16.59 -18.21 -4.66
CA ASP A 174 17.03 -19.39 -3.94
C ASP A 174 18.44 -19.18 -3.34
N PHE A 175 18.52 -19.09 -2.02
CA PHE A 175 19.77 -18.91 -1.31
C PHE A 175 20.73 -20.08 -1.42
N SER A 176 20.26 -21.30 -1.70
CA SER A 176 21.10 -22.46 -1.88
C SER A 176 22.05 -22.31 -3.08
N LYS A 177 21.62 -21.59 -4.12
CA LYS A 177 22.39 -21.37 -5.35
C LYS A 177 23.55 -20.38 -5.18
N ILE A 178 23.49 -19.54 -4.15
CA ILE A 178 24.51 -18.51 -3.89
C ILE A 178 25.42 -18.80 -2.69
N SER A 179 25.15 -19.85 -1.95
CA SER A 179 25.91 -20.21 -0.73
C SER A 179 27.43 -20.36 -0.91
N GLN A 180 27.87 -20.61 -2.13
CA GLN A 180 29.31 -20.66 -2.48
C GLN A 180 29.93 -19.28 -2.74
N TYR A 181 29.13 -18.24 -2.94
CA TYR A 181 29.60 -16.89 -3.26
C TYR A 181 29.43 -15.91 -2.08
N VAL A 182 28.41 -16.14 -1.25
CA VAL A 182 28.03 -15.22 -0.18
C VAL A 182 27.71 -16.01 1.09
N ASN A 183 28.31 -15.58 2.22
CA ASN A 183 28.01 -16.15 3.53
C ASN A 183 26.74 -15.51 4.11
N THR A 184 25.58 -16.08 3.80
CA THR A 184 24.27 -15.62 4.28
C THR A 184 23.74 -16.48 5.42
N ARG A 185 23.01 -15.85 6.36
CA ARG A 185 22.24 -16.54 7.40
C ARG A 185 20.85 -16.97 6.92
N ARG A 186 20.42 -16.48 5.75
CA ARG A 186 19.14 -16.84 5.13
C ARG A 186 19.26 -18.18 4.42
N ASN A 187 18.20 -18.97 4.52
CA ASN A 187 18.05 -20.25 3.85
C ASN A 187 16.70 -20.30 3.14
N GLY A 188 16.58 -21.17 2.13
CA GLY A 188 15.34 -21.39 1.39
C GLY A 188 15.16 -20.40 0.25
N ILE A 189 13.90 -20.15 -0.09
CA ILE A 189 13.50 -19.33 -1.22
C ILE A 189 12.70 -18.13 -0.71
N ILE A 190 12.97 -16.94 -1.25
CA ILE A 190 12.16 -15.75 -1.06
C ILE A 190 11.65 -15.24 -2.40
N ASN A 191 10.49 -14.58 -2.39
CA ASN A 191 9.99 -13.90 -3.58
C ASN A 191 10.51 -12.47 -3.61
N LEU A 192 11.31 -12.14 -4.63
CA LEU A 192 11.84 -10.79 -4.83
C LEU A 192 11.18 -10.15 -6.06
N THR A 193 10.72 -8.92 -5.89
CA THR A 193 10.42 -8.03 -7.02
C THR A 193 11.55 -7.01 -7.11
N THR A 194 12.22 -6.99 -8.25
CA THR A 194 13.43 -6.21 -8.49
C THR A 194 13.21 -5.24 -9.64
N LYS A 195 13.55 -3.99 -9.41
CA LYS A 195 13.66 -2.97 -10.46
C LYS A 195 15.12 -2.60 -10.64
N VAL A 196 15.60 -2.63 -11.88
CA VAL A 196 16.96 -2.23 -12.22
C VAL A 196 16.93 -1.03 -13.14
N THR A 197 17.72 -0.04 -12.80
CA THR A 197 17.87 1.19 -13.61
C THR A 197 19.34 1.43 -13.91
N ALA A 198 19.65 1.72 -15.18
CA ALA A 198 20.97 2.13 -15.61
C ALA A 198 21.21 3.61 -15.26
N LEU A 199 22.28 3.89 -14.51
CA LEU A 199 22.64 5.24 -14.11
C LEU A 199 23.71 5.83 -15.04
N TYR A 200 23.57 7.13 -15.35
CA TYR A 200 24.43 7.87 -16.24
C TYR A 200 24.98 9.13 -15.55
N ASP A 201 26.17 9.54 -15.93
CA ASP A 201 26.76 10.80 -15.47
C ASP A 201 26.21 12.03 -16.22
N SER A 202 26.73 13.21 -15.87
CA SER A 202 26.34 14.48 -16.50
C SER A 202 26.71 14.58 -18.00
N GLN A 203 27.57 13.68 -18.50
CA GLN A 203 28.01 13.58 -19.90
C GLN A 203 27.28 12.45 -20.64
N ASN A 204 26.23 11.87 -20.01
CA ASN A 204 25.45 10.75 -20.53
C ASN A 204 26.26 9.47 -20.75
N GLN A 205 27.33 9.27 -19.94
CA GLN A 205 28.09 8.03 -19.93
C GLN A 205 27.57 7.10 -18.85
N PHE A 206 27.39 5.83 -19.19
CA PHE A 206 26.93 4.81 -18.24
C PHE A 206 27.96 4.63 -17.12
N ILE A 207 27.48 4.64 -15.86
CA ILE A 207 28.33 4.51 -14.67
C ILE A 207 27.99 3.30 -13.81
N ASN A 208 26.71 3.04 -13.52
CA ASN A 208 26.28 2.02 -12.57
C ASN A 208 24.94 1.40 -12.94
N TYR A 209 24.67 0.19 -12.40
CA TYR A 209 23.34 -0.37 -12.29
C TYR A 209 22.83 -0.15 -10.86
N LEU A 210 21.62 0.36 -10.74
CA LEU A 210 20.89 0.49 -9.48
C LEU A 210 19.80 -0.58 -9.41
N PHE A 211 19.91 -1.48 -8.43
CA PHE A 211 18.89 -2.48 -8.12
C PHE A 211 18.08 -2.00 -6.93
N ILE A 212 16.77 -2.14 -7.03
CA ILE A 212 15.83 -1.92 -5.93
C ILE A 212 15.08 -3.23 -5.72
N ASN A 213 15.30 -3.87 -4.59
CA ASN A 213 14.76 -5.18 -4.23
C ASN A 213 13.66 -5.03 -3.17
N ILE A 214 12.50 -5.63 -3.41
CA ILE A 214 11.40 -5.71 -2.47
C ILE A 214 11.14 -7.18 -2.16
N ASP A 215 11.28 -7.57 -0.89
CA ASP A 215 10.86 -8.90 -0.43
C ASP A 215 9.33 -8.95 -0.38
N THR A 216 8.74 -9.69 -1.31
CA THR A 216 7.28 -9.88 -1.44
C THR A 216 6.83 -11.24 -0.91
N THR A 217 7.69 -11.97 -0.20
CA THR A 217 7.43 -13.35 0.25
C THR A 217 6.17 -13.46 1.10
N GLU A 218 6.00 -12.58 2.10
CA GLU A 218 4.81 -12.61 2.96
C GLU A 218 3.53 -12.31 2.17
N THR A 219 3.59 -11.31 1.29
CA THR A 219 2.44 -10.90 0.46
C THR A 219 2.07 -12.02 -0.53
N THR A 220 3.05 -12.61 -1.20
CA THR A 220 2.85 -13.71 -2.15
C THR A 220 2.29 -14.95 -1.44
N ASN A 221 2.83 -15.31 -0.27
CA ASN A 221 2.33 -16.43 0.52
C ASN A 221 0.90 -16.20 1.03
N ALA A 222 0.59 -14.99 1.46
CA ALA A 222 -0.77 -14.62 1.87
C ALA A 222 -1.74 -14.73 0.70
N TYR A 223 -1.35 -14.25 -0.48
CA TYR A 223 -2.18 -14.32 -1.69
C TYR A 223 -2.41 -15.77 -2.15
N THR A 224 -1.36 -16.59 -2.13
CA THR A 224 -1.45 -18.02 -2.45
C THR A 224 -2.38 -18.76 -1.50
N LYS A 225 -2.27 -18.50 -0.18
CA LYS A 225 -3.18 -19.07 0.80
C LYS A 225 -4.64 -18.65 0.59
N ILE A 226 -4.88 -17.40 0.23
CA ILE A 226 -6.24 -16.93 -0.10
C ILE A 226 -6.77 -17.69 -1.31
N GLN A 227 -6.00 -17.82 -2.37
CA GLN A 227 -6.40 -18.57 -3.56
C GLN A 227 -6.63 -20.06 -3.28
N GLU A 228 -5.77 -20.68 -2.48
CA GLU A 228 -5.97 -22.08 -2.04
C GLU A 228 -7.28 -22.22 -1.26
N PHE A 229 -7.57 -21.27 -0.36
CA PHE A 229 -8.81 -21.23 0.40
C PHE A 229 -10.03 -21.05 -0.51
N GLU A 230 -9.97 -20.13 -1.46
CA GLU A 230 -11.04 -19.91 -2.43
C GLU A 230 -11.30 -21.17 -3.27
N ASN A 231 -10.25 -21.81 -3.79
CA ASN A 231 -10.36 -23.04 -4.56
C ASN A 231 -10.93 -24.19 -3.72
N LEU A 232 -10.47 -24.36 -2.47
CA LEU A 232 -10.99 -25.34 -1.55
C LEU A 232 -12.48 -25.07 -1.24
N PHE A 233 -12.84 -23.82 -1.05
CA PHE A 233 -14.21 -23.40 -0.77
C PHE A 233 -15.15 -23.68 -1.97
N LEU A 234 -14.68 -23.42 -3.20
CA LEU A 234 -15.41 -23.78 -4.42
C LEU A 234 -15.60 -25.30 -4.57
N LEU A 235 -14.55 -26.08 -4.34
CA LEU A 235 -14.59 -27.55 -4.39
C LEU A 235 -15.55 -28.13 -3.34
N ILE A 236 -15.51 -27.64 -2.11
CA ILE A 236 -16.45 -28.05 -1.06
C ILE A 236 -17.87 -27.65 -1.44
N GLY A 237 -18.07 -26.45 -1.96
CA GLY A 237 -19.39 -25.95 -2.42
C GLY A 237 -20.01 -26.88 -3.46
N ASP A 238 -19.26 -27.24 -4.47
CA ASP A 238 -19.76 -28.11 -5.56
C ASP A 238 -19.96 -29.55 -5.10
N TYR A 239 -18.99 -30.12 -4.38
CA TYR A 239 -19.06 -31.53 -3.95
C TYR A 239 -20.11 -31.78 -2.87
N ALA A 240 -20.15 -30.91 -1.85
CA ALA A 240 -21.11 -31.00 -0.76
C ALA A 240 -22.48 -30.33 -1.09
N LYS A 241 -22.64 -29.77 -2.28
CA LYS A 241 -23.82 -28.99 -2.70
C LYS A 241 -24.14 -27.86 -1.74
N VAL A 242 -23.10 -27.24 -1.17
CA VAL A 242 -23.21 -26.09 -0.28
C VAL A 242 -23.17 -24.82 -1.11
N GLY A 243 -24.21 -24.00 -1.00
CA GLY A 243 -24.29 -22.69 -1.61
C GLY A 243 -23.91 -21.61 -0.59
N PHE A 244 -23.23 -20.59 -1.07
CA PHE A 244 -22.84 -19.42 -0.28
C PHE A 244 -23.39 -18.14 -0.92
N ALA A 245 -23.84 -17.21 -0.08
CA ALA A 245 -24.17 -15.85 -0.48
C ALA A 245 -23.72 -14.84 0.57
N HIS A 246 -23.30 -13.68 0.10
CA HIS A 246 -22.99 -12.51 0.89
C HIS A 246 -23.76 -11.31 0.31
N PHE A 247 -24.56 -10.64 1.10
CA PHE A 247 -25.39 -9.55 0.62
C PHE A 247 -25.76 -8.56 1.73
N ASN A 248 -25.99 -7.32 1.32
CA ASN A 248 -26.57 -6.30 2.17
C ASN A 248 -28.10 -6.42 2.16
N VAL A 249 -28.72 -6.60 3.33
CA VAL A 249 -30.15 -6.82 3.44
C VAL A 249 -31.01 -5.57 3.16
N LEU A 250 -30.42 -4.38 3.25
CA LEU A 250 -31.13 -3.11 2.99
C LEU A 250 -31.24 -2.84 1.49
N THR A 251 -30.13 -2.93 0.77
CA THR A 251 -30.06 -2.71 -0.68
C THR A 251 -30.41 -3.96 -1.47
N ARG A 252 -30.22 -5.14 -0.89
CA ARG A 252 -30.28 -6.48 -1.49
C ARG A 252 -29.22 -6.72 -2.55
N ASP A 253 -28.14 -5.92 -2.55
CA ASP A 253 -26.97 -6.12 -3.40
C ASP A 253 -26.02 -7.12 -2.75
N GLY A 254 -25.35 -7.89 -3.58
CA GLY A 254 -24.40 -8.88 -3.08
C GLY A 254 -23.98 -9.89 -4.13
N TYR A 255 -23.37 -10.94 -3.65
CA TYR A 255 -22.86 -12.06 -4.44
C TYR A 255 -23.38 -13.38 -3.91
N ALA A 256 -23.70 -14.30 -4.80
CA ALA A 256 -24.04 -15.68 -4.46
C ALA A 256 -23.43 -16.65 -5.49
N GLN A 257 -23.04 -17.84 -5.01
CA GLN A 257 -22.59 -18.94 -5.85
C GLN A 257 -23.79 -19.62 -6.54
N ASP A 258 -23.54 -20.22 -7.70
CA ASP A 258 -24.56 -20.94 -8.49
C ASP A 258 -25.29 -22.01 -7.67
N THR A 259 -24.60 -22.75 -6.81
CA THR A 259 -25.17 -23.73 -5.90
C THR A 259 -26.15 -23.12 -4.91
N TRP A 260 -25.95 -21.87 -4.47
CA TRP A 260 -26.87 -21.17 -3.58
C TRP A 260 -28.23 -20.92 -4.25
N TYR A 261 -28.22 -20.48 -5.52
CA TYR A 261 -29.42 -20.31 -6.32
C TYR A 261 -30.11 -21.65 -6.54
N ARG A 262 -29.38 -22.66 -6.97
CA ARG A 262 -29.91 -24.03 -7.19
C ARG A 262 -30.61 -24.60 -5.96
N ASN A 263 -30.02 -24.41 -4.78
CA ASN A 263 -30.62 -24.90 -3.52
C ASN A 263 -31.94 -24.20 -3.17
N LEU A 264 -32.14 -22.95 -3.61
CA LEU A 264 -33.35 -22.20 -3.45
C LEU A 264 -34.36 -22.39 -4.62
N GLY A 265 -34.04 -23.19 -5.62
CA GLY A 265 -34.86 -23.40 -6.80
C GLY A 265 -34.78 -22.25 -7.82
N GLU A 266 -33.86 -21.32 -7.61
CA GLU A 266 -33.69 -20.17 -8.47
C GLU A 266 -32.75 -20.49 -9.63
N LYS A 267 -32.89 -19.73 -10.72
CA LYS A 267 -31.94 -19.80 -11.85
C LYS A 267 -30.63 -19.12 -11.46
N GLU A 268 -29.52 -19.70 -11.88
CA GLU A 268 -28.17 -19.14 -11.68
C GLU A 268 -28.09 -17.72 -12.22
N GLY A 269 -27.50 -16.80 -11.43
CA GLY A 269 -27.36 -15.39 -11.78
C GLY A 269 -28.64 -14.56 -11.68
N THR A 270 -29.74 -15.09 -11.11
CA THR A 270 -30.93 -14.29 -10.82
C THR A 270 -30.53 -13.09 -9.93
N PRO A 271 -30.93 -11.84 -10.28
CA PRO A 271 -30.60 -10.68 -9.46
C PRO A 271 -31.04 -10.85 -8.00
N MET A 272 -30.14 -10.61 -7.07
CA MET A 272 -30.39 -10.80 -5.62
C MET A 272 -31.67 -10.12 -5.11
N PRO A 273 -32.06 -8.90 -5.57
CA PRO A 273 -33.33 -8.28 -5.18
C PRO A 273 -34.59 -9.09 -5.54
N GLN A 274 -34.49 -9.98 -6.54
CA GLN A 274 -35.61 -10.86 -6.94
C GLN A 274 -35.66 -12.13 -6.08
N VAL A 275 -34.60 -12.48 -5.39
CA VAL A 275 -34.52 -13.66 -4.52
C VAL A 275 -34.72 -13.27 -3.05
N ILE A 276 -33.93 -12.33 -2.56
CA ILE A 276 -33.90 -11.92 -1.15
C ILE A 276 -35.24 -11.19 -0.80
N GLY A 277 -35.95 -11.76 0.15
CA GLY A 277 -37.24 -11.24 0.60
C GLY A 277 -38.45 -11.62 -0.28
N VAL A 278 -38.20 -12.25 -1.44
CA VAL A 278 -39.23 -12.82 -2.33
C VAL A 278 -39.39 -14.31 -2.07
N TYR A 279 -38.30 -15.09 -2.22
CA TYR A 279 -38.26 -16.54 -1.99
C TYR A 279 -39.31 -17.31 -2.78
N ALA A 280 -39.41 -17.02 -4.09
CA ALA A 280 -40.52 -17.45 -4.95
C ALA A 280 -40.77 -18.96 -4.93
N HIS A 281 -39.71 -19.76 -4.82
CA HIS A 281 -39.81 -21.21 -4.85
C HIS A 281 -39.85 -21.87 -3.47
N VAL A 282 -39.78 -21.12 -2.39
CA VAL A 282 -39.93 -21.64 -1.02
C VAL A 282 -41.43 -21.74 -0.69
N VAL A 283 -41.84 -22.83 -0.01
CA VAL A 283 -43.22 -23.04 0.42
C VAL A 283 -43.72 -21.85 1.28
N PRO A 284 -44.97 -21.37 1.14
CA PRO A 284 -45.47 -20.15 1.78
C PRO A 284 -45.27 -20.07 3.29
N GLU A 285 -45.41 -21.16 4.02
CA GLU A 285 -45.23 -21.22 5.47
C GLU A 285 -43.74 -20.96 5.84
N ASP A 286 -42.84 -21.50 5.05
CA ASP A 286 -41.40 -21.37 5.26
C ASP A 286 -40.89 -19.99 4.79
N GLN A 287 -41.51 -19.40 3.74
CA GLN A 287 -41.28 -18.00 3.32
C GLN A 287 -41.55 -17.01 4.45
N ALA A 288 -42.63 -17.20 5.20
CA ALA A 288 -43.02 -16.28 6.28
C ALA A 288 -41.92 -16.18 7.34
N VAL A 289 -41.27 -17.31 7.68
CA VAL A 289 -40.13 -17.33 8.63
C VAL A 289 -38.95 -16.54 8.12
N LEU A 290 -38.57 -16.72 6.85
CA LEU A 290 -37.45 -16.01 6.24
C LEU A 290 -37.72 -14.50 6.14
N LYS A 291 -38.94 -14.10 5.77
CA LYS A 291 -39.35 -12.69 5.68
C LYS A 291 -39.36 -12.01 7.05
N ASN A 292 -39.87 -12.69 8.07
CA ASN A 292 -39.90 -12.19 9.44
C ASN A 292 -38.45 -11.99 9.97
N PHE A 293 -37.57 -12.95 9.72
CA PHE A 293 -36.17 -12.84 10.11
C PHE A 293 -35.51 -11.62 9.47
N VAL A 294 -35.70 -11.36 8.17
CA VAL A 294 -35.21 -10.16 7.51
C VAL A 294 -35.72 -8.88 8.18
N GLY A 295 -36.98 -8.86 8.60
CA GLY A 295 -37.58 -7.77 9.36
C GLY A 295 -36.93 -7.58 10.74
N GLU A 296 -36.67 -8.65 11.45
CA GLU A 296 -36.00 -8.64 12.76
C GLU A 296 -34.55 -8.17 12.67
N VAL A 297 -33.84 -8.61 11.65
CA VAL A 297 -32.44 -8.14 11.39
C VAL A 297 -32.42 -6.65 11.14
N LYS A 298 -33.33 -6.11 10.33
CA LYS A 298 -33.40 -4.66 10.07
C LYS A 298 -33.61 -3.82 11.32
N THR A 299 -34.26 -4.40 12.34
CA THR A 299 -34.50 -3.74 13.62
C THR A 299 -33.50 -4.11 14.71
N GLY A 300 -32.45 -4.88 14.38
CA GLY A 300 -31.42 -5.34 15.30
C GLY A 300 -31.88 -6.39 16.33
N LYS A 301 -33.06 -7.00 16.13
CA LYS A 301 -33.63 -8.01 17.05
C LYS A 301 -33.08 -9.40 16.83
N ALA A 302 -32.55 -9.69 15.65
CA ALA A 302 -31.95 -10.97 15.32
C ALA A 302 -30.59 -10.78 14.62
N THR A 303 -29.63 -11.67 14.89
CA THR A 303 -28.29 -11.67 14.29
C THR A 303 -27.97 -12.94 13.52
N SER A 304 -28.77 -13.98 13.67
CA SER A 304 -28.59 -15.25 12.97
C SER A 304 -29.88 -16.03 12.83
N LEU A 305 -29.97 -16.88 11.82
CA LEU A 305 -31.04 -17.82 11.60
C LEU A 305 -30.48 -19.15 11.13
N ARG A 306 -30.98 -20.24 11.71
CA ARG A 306 -30.84 -21.59 11.17
C ARG A 306 -32.21 -22.17 10.95
N LYS A 307 -32.54 -22.49 9.69
CA LYS A 307 -33.87 -23.01 9.36
C LYS A 307 -33.80 -24.01 8.22
N GLU A 308 -34.57 -25.07 8.33
CA GLU A 308 -34.87 -25.99 7.23
C GLU A 308 -36.14 -25.52 6.53
N VAL A 309 -36.06 -25.42 5.20
CA VAL A 309 -37.19 -24.96 4.36
C VAL A 309 -37.46 -25.93 3.21
N ARG A 310 -38.67 -25.95 2.78
CA ARG A 310 -39.13 -26.74 1.62
C ARG A 310 -39.10 -25.84 0.37
N VAL A 311 -38.42 -26.32 -0.66
CA VAL A 311 -38.28 -25.64 -1.94
C VAL A 311 -39.02 -26.40 -3.03
N CYS A 312 -40.01 -25.77 -3.65
CA CYS A 312 -40.77 -26.36 -4.75
C CYS A 312 -39.91 -26.45 -6.00
N ARG A 313 -40.02 -27.60 -6.69
CA ARG A 313 -39.35 -27.87 -7.97
C ARG A 313 -40.38 -27.89 -9.10
N GLU A 314 -39.92 -27.67 -10.34
CA GLU A 314 -40.76 -27.66 -11.53
C GLU A 314 -41.61 -28.92 -11.71
N ASN A 315 -41.16 -30.07 -11.20
CA ASN A 315 -41.90 -31.33 -11.23
C ASN A 315 -42.97 -31.47 -10.16
N GLY A 316 -43.32 -30.41 -9.43
CA GLY A 316 -44.29 -30.39 -8.36
C GLY A 316 -43.86 -31.07 -7.06
N LYS A 317 -42.61 -31.60 -7.00
CA LYS A 317 -42.02 -32.11 -5.75
C LYS A 317 -41.31 -30.98 -5.04
N TYR A 318 -41.09 -31.16 -3.76
CA TYR A 318 -40.19 -30.24 -3.02
C TYR A 318 -38.94 -30.95 -2.50
N THR A 319 -37.89 -30.19 -2.39
CA THR A 319 -36.63 -30.58 -1.77
C THR A 319 -36.48 -29.83 -0.44
N TRP A 320 -35.68 -30.37 0.46
CA TRP A 320 -35.39 -29.74 1.73
C TRP A 320 -34.03 -29.02 1.65
N THR A 321 -34.03 -27.73 2.01
CA THR A 321 -32.83 -26.95 2.06
C THR A 321 -32.62 -26.42 3.49
N SER A 322 -31.44 -26.65 4.05
CA SER A 322 -31.01 -26.02 5.29
C SER A 322 -30.42 -24.65 4.98
N ILE A 323 -30.90 -23.60 5.62
CA ILE A 323 -30.45 -22.23 5.48
C ILE A 323 -29.84 -21.78 6.81
N ASN A 324 -28.58 -21.30 6.76
CA ASN A 324 -27.88 -20.72 7.88
C ASN A 324 -27.44 -19.31 7.48
N VAL A 325 -27.90 -18.31 8.22
CA VAL A 325 -27.61 -16.90 7.96
C VAL A 325 -27.02 -16.28 9.22
N VAL A 326 -26.00 -15.44 9.04
CA VAL A 326 -25.38 -14.66 10.11
C VAL A 326 -25.23 -13.22 9.65
N VAL A 327 -25.53 -12.27 10.53
CA VAL A 327 -25.19 -10.84 10.32
C VAL A 327 -23.71 -10.67 10.61
N ARG A 328 -22.97 -10.18 9.62
CA ARG A 328 -21.53 -9.91 9.70
C ARG A 328 -21.20 -8.47 10.11
N ASP A 329 -21.93 -7.51 9.55
CA ASP A 329 -21.77 -6.09 9.83
C ASP A 329 -23.15 -5.44 10.00
N TYR A 330 -23.32 -4.70 11.10
CA TYR A 330 -24.59 -4.06 11.44
C TYR A 330 -24.37 -2.56 11.69
N ARG A 331 -24.51 -1.75 10.65
CA ARG A 331 -24.44 -0.29 10.67
C ARG A 331 -25.58 0.31 9.85
N PRO A 332 -26.82 0.23 10.34
CA PRO A 332 -28.00 0.64 9.58
C PRO A 332 -28.01 2.14 9.25
N GLN A 333 -27.37 2.99 10.08
CA GLN A 333 -27.21 4.42 9.83
C GLN A 333 -26.36 4.70 8.58
N ASP A 334 -25.44 3.79 8.23
CA ASP A 334 -24.56 3.89 7.06
C ASP A 334 -25.14 3.14 5.84
N GLY A 335 -26.36 2.59 5.97
CA GLY A 335 -26.97 1.76 4.94
C GLY A 335 -26.36 0.36 4.83
N ILE A 336 -25.66 -0.11 5.87
CA ILE A 336 -24.92 -1.38 5.88
C ILE A 336 -25.54 -2.34 6.89
N ILE A 337 -26.10 -3.43 6.39
CA ILE A 337 -26.43 -4.63 7.16
C ILE A 337 -26.03 -5.82 6.30
N GLU A 338 -24.80 -6.30 6.50
CA GLU A 338 -24.25 -7.39 5.71
C GLU A 338 -24.51 -8.74 6.34
N MET A 339 -24.95 -9.68 5.50
CA MET A 339 -25.30 -11.03 5.90
C MET A 339 -24.49 -12.04 5.09
N LEU A 340 -24.02 -13.08 5.78
CA LEU A 340 -23.50 -14.30 5.18
C LEU A 340 -24.58 -15.36 5.26
N CYS A 341 -24.86 -16.01 4.15
CA CYS A 341 -25.81 -17.11 4.04
C CYS A 341 -25.13 -18.35 3.48
N ILE A 342 -25.29 -19.47 4.18
CA ILE A 342 -24.92 -20.79 3.68
C ILE A 342 -26.20 -21.61 3.58
N ASN A 343 -26.41 -22.25 2.43
CA ASN A 343 -27.52 -23.17 2.25
C ASN A 343 -27.02 -24.50 1.64
N TYR A 344 -27.69 -25.59 1.94
CA TYR A 344 -27.38 -26.90 1.38
C TYR A 344 -28.60 -27.80 1.35
N ASP A 345 -28.62 -28.72 0.36
CA ASP A 345 -29.69 -29.70 0.16
C ASP A 345 -29.58 -30.80 1.22
N ILE A 346 -30.62 -30.93 2.05
CA ILE A 346 -30.78 -31.96 3.08
C ILE A 346 -31.82 -33.01 2.70
N THR A 347 -32.29 -33.03 1.46
CA THR A 347 -33.29 -33.98 0.99
C THR A 347 -32.86 -35.44 1.20
N PRO A 348 -31.61 -35.83 0.85
CA PRO A 348 -31.13 -37.21 1.09
C PRO A 348 -31.13 -37.58 2.58
N LEU A 349 -30.82 -36.60 3.44
CA LEU A 349 -30.84 -36.81 4.89
C LEU A 349 -32.29 -37.04 5.39
N LYS A 350 -33.22 -36.20 4.95
CA LYS A 350 -34.66 -36.34 5.31
C LYS A 350 -35.27 -37.66 4.80
N GLU A 351 -34.90 -38.07 3.58
CA GLU A 351 -35.32 -39.36 3.03
C GLU A 351 -34.78 -40.53 3.86
N THR A 352 -33.55 -40.45 4.29
CA THR A 352 -32.93 -41.49 5.13
C THR A 352 -33.55 -41.53 6.51
N GLU A 353 -33.79 -40.37 7.14
CA GLU A 353 -34.47 -40.24 8.41
C GLU A 353 -35.88 -40.88 8.35
N GLN A 354 -36.63 -40.58 7.28
CA GLN A 354 -37.96 -41.16 7.08
C GLN A 354 -37.92 -42.69 6.91
N LYS A 355 -36.95 -43.21 6.14
CA LYS A 355 -36.78 -44.65 6.00
C LYS A 355 -36.44 -45.34 7.32
N LEU A 356 -35.62 -44.71 8.15
CA LEU A 356 -35.26 -45.22 9.48
C LEU A 356 -36.50 -45.24 10.41
N ILE A 357 -37.30 -44.17 10.38
CA ILE A 357 -38.56 -44.12 11.18
C ILE A 357 -39.50 -45.27 10.78
N ILE A 358 -39.73 -45.46 9.46
CA ILE A 358 -40.60 -46.52 8.94
C ILE A 358 -40.03 -47.91 9.34
N ALA A 359 -38.69 -48.10 9.21
CA ALA A 359 -38.06 -49.39 9.58
C ALA A 359 -38.16 -49.65 11.10
N ARG A 360 -37.99 -48.63 11.94
CA ARG A 360 -38.18 -48.72 13.41
C ARG A 360 -39.61 -49.13 13.75
N ASP A 361 -40.58 -48.38 13.23
CA ASP A 361 -41.98 -48.57 13.54
C ASP A 361 -42.41 -49.98 13.12
N LYS A 362 -41.92 -50.49 11.95
CA LYS A 362 -42.18 -51.85 11.53
C LYS A 362 -41.51 -52.92 12.43
N ALA A 363 -40.30 -52.63 12.92
CA ALA A 363 -39.62 -53.52 13.84
C ALA A 363 -40.34 -53.59 15.20
N GLU A 364 -40.80 -52.45 15.74
CA GLU A 364 -41.62 -52.38 16.95
C GLU A 364 -42.92 -53.13 16.83
N GLU A 365 -43.63 -52.98 15.67
CA GLU A 365 -44.86 -53.74 15.40
C GLU A 365 -44.60 -55.26 15.34
N LEU A 366 -43.54 -55.70 14.65
CA LEU A 366 -43.19 -57.10 14.59
C LEU A 366 -42.82 -57.67 15.98
N ASP A 367 -42.14 -56.90 16.81
CA ASP A 367 -41.76 -57.36 18.15
C ASP A 367 -43.03 -57.45 19.07
N ARG A 368 -43.98 -56.51 18.93
CA ARG A 368 -45.26 -56.58 19.61
C ARG A 368 -46.10 -57.79 19.17
N LEU A 369 -46.16 -58.09 17.85
CA LEU A 369 -46.86 -59.23 17.32
C LEU A 369 -46.20 -60.55 17.80
N LYS A 370 -44.87 -60.60 17.80
CA LYS A 370 -44.11 -61.75 18.32
C LYS A 370 -44.41 -61.99 19.78
N SER A 371 -44.40 -60.93 20.59
CA SER A 371 -44.69 -61.01 22.03
C SER A 371 -46.13 -61.46 22.31
N ALA A 372 -47.13 -60.94 21.56
CA ALA A 372 -48.51 -61.34 21.66
C ALA A 372 -48.69 -62.83 21.22
N PHE A 373 -48.02 -63.23 20.14
CA PHE A 373 -48.02 -64.60 19.66
C PHE A 373 -47.45 -65.59 20.70
N LEU A 374 -46.29 -65.28 21.27
CA LEU A 374 -45.68 -66.12 22.31
C LEU A 374 -46.53 -66.19 23.58
N ALA A 375 -47.16 -65.10 23.98
CA ALA A 375 -48.09 -65.10 25.10
C ALA A 375 -49.30 -66.01 24.85
N ASN A 376 -49.93 -65.90 23.69
CA ASN A 376 -51.07 -66.75 23.28
C ASN A 376 -50.68 -68.20 23.17
N MET A 377 -49.54 -68.48 22.47
CA MET A 377 -49.03 -69.88 22.36
C MET A 377 -48.69 -70.45 23.72
N SER A 378 -48.10 -69.69 24.63
CA SER A 378 -47.82 -70.17 26.01
C SER A 378 -49.12 -70.52 26.75
N HIS A 379 -50.19 -69.76 26.53
CA HIS A 379 -51.49 -70.04 27.14
C HIS A 379 -52.14 -71.29 26.52
N GLU A 380 -52.11 -71.41 25.17
CA GLU A 380 -52.66 -72.55 24.44
C GLU A 380 -51.91 -73.84 24.70
N ILE A 381 -50.60 -73.80 24.93
CA ILE A 381 -49.78 -74.95 25.30
C ILE A 381 -49.97 -75.33 26.78
N ARG A 382 -50.07 -74.34 27.64
CA ARG A 382 -50.22 -74.60 29.09
C ARG A 382 -51.55 -75.34 29.42
N THR A 383 -52.64 -74.98 28.75
CA THR A 383 -53.98 -75.53 28.97
C THR A 383 -54.00 -77.09 28.76
N PRO A 384 -53.59 -77.64 27.61
CA PRO A 384 -53.55 -79.08 27.45
C PRO A 384 -52.47 -79.78 28.29
N LEU A 385 -51.33 -79.08 28.51
CA LEU A 385 -50.26 -79.64 29.32
C LEU A 385 -50.70 -79.83 30.80
N ASN A 386 -51.42 -78.88 31.36
CA ASN A 386 -52.01 -78.98 32.68
C ASN A 386 -53.10 -80.08 32.77
N ALA A 387 -53.81 -80.35 31.64
CA ALA A 387 -54.76 -81.44 31.58
C ALA A 387 -54.08 -82.82 31.52
N ILE A 388 -52.86 -82.91 30.99
CA ILE A 388 -52.07 -84.13 30.92
C ILE A 388 -51.32 -84.42 32.22
N VAL A 389 -50.81 -83.40 32.90
CA VAL A 389 -49.98 -83.51 34.13
C VAL A 389 -50.88 -83.62 35.40
N GLY A 390 -52.15 -83.22 35.28
CA GLY A 390 -53.12 -83.23 36.36
C GLY A 390 -53.88 -84.56 36.60
N PHE A 391 -53.36 -85.60 35.97
CA PHE A 391 -53.79 -87.01 36.28
C PHE A 391 -52.74 -87.70 37.11
#